data_8792f322f00ecef36dcaee0d50482a62
#
_entry.id   8792f322f00ecef36dcaee0d50482a62
#
_cell.length_a   1.000
_cell.length_b   1.000
_cell.length_c   1.000
_cell.angle_alpha   90.00
_cell.angle_beta   90.00
_cell.angle_gamma   90.00
#
_symmetry.space_group_name_H-M   'P 1'
#
loop_
_entity.id
_entity.type
_entity.pdbx_description
1 polymer ?
#
loop_
_entity_poly.entity_id
_entity_poly.type
_entity_poly.pdbx_seq_one_letter_code
_entity_poly.pdbx_strand_id
1 'polypeptide(L)'
;MYKIVRSVLFLFPAEWVHYFSMNVLRILCSLDFIRKFIASGFSPRSDSEFGIWRLELTNRIGLGAGFDKNAKYLRELEALGFGFVEIGTVTPLPQAGNDKPRLFRLPKDKALINRMGFNNDGVKIIAERLRQWAMGNGQYPTSNSPVTIHHSRLIIGGNIGKNKVTPNEDAWKDYEICFKELHHYVDYFVVNVSSPNTPGLRELQEKESLRKIVRHLQMINNGKAVAKPILLKIAPDLTKEQLDDVIDLAMEIKLDGLVATNTTIDRDGLNHDFKIGTRETGGLSGKPLQKRSTEIVKYIFEKTKGEIPIIASGGIFTGADAKEKFDAGASLVQVWTGFIYEGPAIVKKICKNLK
;
A
#
# COMPACT_ATOMS: atom_id res chain seq x y z
N MET A 1 6.15 19.13 18.38
CA MET A 1 4.75 19.50 18.11
C MET A 1 3.87 18.28 17.79
N TYR A 2 4.14 17.47 16.77
CA TYR A 2 3.29 16.32 16.41
C TYR A 2 3.07 15.31 17.56
N LYS A 3 4.10 15.01 18.37
CA LYS A 3 3.97 14.08 19.50
C LYS A 3 2.86 14.49 20.49
N ILE A 4 2.67 15.79 20.76
CA ILE A 4 1.61 16.32 21.63
C ILE A 4 0.25 16.12 20.98
N VAL A 5 0.10 16.51 19.69
CA VAL A 5 -1.13 16.31 18.91
C VAL A 5 -1.50 14.83 18.87
N ARG A 6 -0.54 13.95 18.60
CA ARG A 6 -0.73 12.50 18.61
C ARG A 6 -1.24 12.01 19.98
N SER A 7 -0.66 12.47 21.09
CA SER A 7 -1.07 12.03 22.43
C SER A 7 -2.55 12.36 22.68
N VAL A 8 -3.01 13.54 22.27
CA VAL A 8 -4.43 13.93 22.37
C VAL A 8 -5.30 13.06 21.44
N LEU A 9 -4.90 12.90 20.17
CA LEU A 9 -5.66 12.10 19.21
C LEU A 9 -5.74 10.61 19.62
N PHE A 10 -4.75 10.11 20.35
CA PHE A 10 -4.74 8.72 20.80
C PHE A 10 -5.74 8.41 21.92
N LEU A 11 -6.36 9.43 22.53
CA LEU A 11 -7.46 9.27 23.49
C LEU A 11 -8.77 8.84 22.81
N PHE A 12 -8.89 9.03 21.49
CA PHE A 12 -10.11 8.71 20.73
C PHE A 12 -9.96 7.43 19.91
N PRO A 13 -11.08 6.79 19.46
CA PRO A 13 -11.04 5.57 18.67
C PRO A 13 -10.21 5.72 17.40
N ALA A 14 -9.36 4.71 17.09
CA ALA A 14 -8.34 4.81 16.05
C ALA A 14 -8.91 5.08 14.66
N GLU A 15 -10.00 4.39 14.29
CA GLU A 15 -10.64 4.52 12.98
C GLU A 15 -11.32 5.91 12.84
N TRP A 16 -11.93 6.41 13.91
CA TRP A 16 -12.51 7.76 13.92
C TRP A 16 -11.46 8.85 13.72
N VAL A 17 -10.33 8.74 14.45
CA VAL A 17 -9.21 9.70 14.33
C VAL A 17 -8.64 9.71 12.92
N HIS A 18 -8.53 8.55 12.27
CA HIS A 18 -8.06 8.47 10.90
C HIS A 18 -8.92 9.34 9.96
N TYR A 19 -10.24 9.10 9.95
CA TYR A 19 -11.13 9.87 9.08
C TYR A 19 -11.22 11.35 9.49
N PHE A 20 -11.26 11.64 10.77
CA PHE A 20 -11.27 13.02 11.28
C PHE A 20 -10.04 13.79 10.77
N SER A 21 -8.84 13.26 11.03
CA SER A 21 -7.58 13.92 10.65
C SER A 21 -7.45 14.12 9.15
N MET A 22 -7.81 13.12 8.37
CA MET A 22 -7.71 13.20 6.91
C MET A 22 -8.79 14.12 6.31
N ASN A 23 -9.99 14.17 6.88
CA ASN A 23 -11.03 15.12 6.45
C ASN A 23 -10.66 16.56 6.78
N VAL A 24 -10.08 16.82 7.96
CA VAL A 24 -9.54 18.15 8.30
C VAL A 24 -8.45 18.54 7.29
N LEU A 25 -7.51 17.65 7.03
CA LEU A 25 -6.45 17.91 6.05
C LEU A 25 -7.04 18.19 4.66
N ARG A 26 -8.08 17.45 4.24
CA ARG A 26 -8.77 17.65 2.96
C ARG A 26 -9.40 19.04 2.87
N ILE A 27 -10.07 19.50 3.95
CA ILE A 27 -10.64 20.85 4.02
C ILE A 27 -9.52 21.91 3.91
N LEU A 28 -8.41 21.73 4.60
CA LEU A 28 -7.27 22.64 4.52
C LEU A 28 -6.66 22.66 3.11
N CYS A 29 -6.45 21.50 2.49
CA CYS A 29 -5.88 21.38 1.14
C CYS A 29 -6.85 21.80 0.01
N SER A 30 -8.14 22.05 0.29
CA SER A 30 -9.05 22.62 -0.69
C SER A 30 -8.68 24.05 -1.07
N LEU A 31 -7.97 24.76 -0.21
CA LEU A 31 -7.41 26.08 -0.46
C LEU A 31 -5.98 25.94 -1.00
N ASP A 32 -5.76 26.33 -2.25
CA ASP A 32 -4.49 26.13 -2.96
C ASP A 32 -3.28 26.72 -2.25
N PHE A 33 -3.42 27.89 -1.63
CA PHE A 33 -2.32 28.51 -0.90
C PHE A 33 -1.92 27.71 0.35
N ILE A 34 -2.91 27.13 1.08
CA ILE A 34 -2.63 26.26 2.23
C ILE A 34 -1.99 24.96 1.77
N ARG A 35 -2.50 24.37 0.69
CA ARG A 35 -1.92 23.15 0.11
C ARG A 35 -0.46 23.38 -0.31
N LYS A 36 -0.15 24.48 -1.00
CA LYS A 36 1.23 24.83 -1.35
C LYS A 36 2.11 25.06 -0.12
N PHE A 37 1.59 25.68 0.92
CA PHE A 37 2.29 25.87 2.19
C PHE A 37 2.59 24.52 2.86
N ILE A 38 1.61 23.61 2.92
CA ILE A 38 1.79 22.24 3.44
C ILE A 38 2.87 21.52 2.61
N ALA A 39 2.77 21.55 1.29
CA ALA A 39 3.74 20.91 0.41
C ALA A 39 5.16 21.45 0.62
N SER A 40 5.35 22.74 0.76
CA SER A 40 6.67 23.33 1.04
C SER A 40 7.25 22.89 2.38
N GLY A 41 6.37 22.64 3.37
CA GLY A 41 6.74 22.18 4.71
C GLY A 41 7.10 20.69 4.78
N PHE A 42 6.39 19.85 4.05
CA PHE A 42 6.44 18.39 4.22
C PHE A 42 7.04 17.63 3.05
N SER A 43 6.98 18.15 1.82
CA SER A 43 7.60 17.48 0.68
C SER A 43 9.13 17.45 0.81
N PRO A 44 9.78 16.33 0.48
CA PRO A 44 11.23 16.30 0.39
C PRO A 44 11.69 17.18 -0.78
N ARG A 45 12.90 17.75 -0.68
CA ARG A 45 13.56 18.33 -1.85
C ARG A 45 14.00 17.17 -2.73
N SER A 46 13.42 17.07 -3.92
CA SER A 46 13.84 16.07 -4.91
C SER A 46 15.15 16.53 -5.53
N ASP A 47 16.23 15.77 -5.33
CA ASP A 47 17.51 16.00 -6.01
C ASP A 47 17.77 14.89 -7.05
N SER A 48 16.89 13.88 -7.14
CA SER A 48 16.96 12.78 -8.11
C SER A 48 15.60 12.17 -8.35
N GLU A 49 15.20 12.04 -9.59
CA GLU A 49 14.10 11.21 -10.03
C GLU A 49 14.53 9.74 -9.99
N PHE A 50 13.65 8.88 -9.56
CA PHE A 50 13.88 7.43 -9.53
C PHE A 50 12.96 6.74 -10.51
N GLY A 51 13.53 6.06 -11.50
CA GLY A 51 12.78 5.32 -12.52
C GLY A 51 12.63 3.85 -12.16
N ILE A 52 11.41 3.33 -12.24
CA ILE A 52 11.10 1.90 -12.13
C ILE A 52 9.84 1.60 -12.95
N TRP A 53 9.78 0.46 -13.66
CA TRP A 53 8.64 0.07 -14.51
C TRP A 53 8.23 1.14 -15.55
N ARG A 54 9.18 1.95 -16.04
CA ARG A 54 8.93 3.15 -16.88
C ARG A 54 8.10 4.23 -16.17
N LEU A 55 8.05 4.21 -14.84
CA LEU A 55 7.43 5.24 -14.00
C LEU A 55 8.53 6.09 -13.37
N GLU A 56 8.35 7.40 -13.35
CA GLU A 56 9.24 8.36 -12.72
C GLU A 56 8.65 8.79 -11.38
N LEU A 57 9.36 8.51 -10.29
CA LEU A 57 8.94 8.84 -8.94
C LEU A 57 9.75 10.03 -8.41
N THR A 58 9.08 10.95 -7.73
CA THR A 58 9.74 12.08 -7.04
C THR A 58 10.61 11.63 -5.87
N ASN A 59 10.32 10.49 -5.29
CA ASN A 59 11.12 9.81 -4.27
C ASN A 59 10.65 8.36 -4.09
N ARG A 60 11.45 7.55 -3.37
CA ARG A 60 11.25 6.10 -3.20
C ARG A 60 10.32 5.72 -2.02
N ILE A 61 9.64 6.71 -1.38
CA ILE A 61 8.84 6.50 -0.19
C ILE A 61 7.36 6.61 -0.53
N GLY A 62 6.63 5.53 -0.31
CA GLY A 62 5.19 5.45 -0.57
C GLY A 62 4.34 5.21 0.67
N LEU A 63 3.04 5.27 0.46
CA LEU A 63 2.02 4.90 1.44
C LEU A 63 1.40 3.57 1.07
N GLY A 64 1.40 2.61 2.01
CA GLY A 64 0.86 1.27 1.78
C GLY A 64 -0.66 1.23 1.73
N ALA A 65 -1.21 0.25 1.02
CA ALA A 65 -2.64 -0.01 0.92
C ALA A 65 -3.32 -0.10 2.29
N GLY A 66 -4.60 0.26 2.32
CA GLY A 66 -5.42 0.26 3.53
C GLY A 66 -5.51 1.60 4.24
N PHE A 67 -4.65 2.56 3.93
CA PHE A 67 -4.71 3.92 4.48
C PHE A 67 -5.75 4.77 3.75
N ASP A 68 -5.63 4.94 2.45
CA ASP A 68 -6.66 5.55 1.59
C ASP A 68 -7.33 4.50 0.70
N LYS A 69 -8.24 3.73 1.29
CA LYS A 69 -8.89 2.61 0.60
C LYS A 69 -9.73 3.02 -0.59
N ASN A 70 -10.22 4.25 -0.58
CA ASN A 70 -11.25 4.74 -1.48
C ASN A 70 -10.77 5.88 -2.38
N ALA A 71 -9.47 6.13 -2.46
CA ALA A 71 -8.88 7.23 -3.23
C ALA A 71 -9.49 8.61 -2.88
N LYS A 72 -9.68 8.88 -1.58
CA LYS A 72 -10.32 10.11 -1.10
C LYS A 72 -9.32 11.23 -0.79
N TYR A 73 -8.04 10.91 -0.60
CA TYR A 73 -7.05 11.78 0.01
C TYR A 73 -5.77 11.93 -0.83
N LEU A 74 -5.83 11.67 -2.14
CA LEU A 74 -4.66 11.68 -3.02
C LEU A 74 -3.94 13.03 -3.04
N ARG A 75 -4.72 14.15 -3.12
CA ARG A 75 -4.20 15.52 -3.10
C ARG A 75 -3.45 15.85 -1.80
N GLU A 76 -3.98 15.40 -0.70
CA GLU A 76 -3.41 15.57 0.63
C GLU A 76 -2.11 14.77 0.79
N LEU A 77 -2.11 13.53 0.32
CA LEU A 77 -0.96 12.64 0.38
C LEU A 77 0.17 13.11 -0.54
N GLU A 78 -0.16 13.64 -1.72
CA GLU A 78 0.80 14.33 -2.59
C GLU A 78 1.43 15.53 -1.89
N ALA A 79 0.61 16.40 -1.25
CA ALA A 79 1.10 17.56 -0.50
C ALA A 79 1.98 17.17 0.71
N LEU A 80 1.81 15.97 1.27
CA LEU A 80 2.68 15.42 2.31
C LEU A 80 3.98 14.79 1.76
N GLY A 81 4.17 14.82 0.43
CA GLY A 81 5.40 14.46 -0.24
C GLY A 81 5.60 12.97 -0.50
N PHE A 82 4.56 12.15 -0.47
CA PHE A 82 4.66 10.76 -0.89
C PHE A 82 5.00 10.67 -2.38
N GLY A 83 5.98 9.83 -2.73
CA GLY A 83 6.35 9.57 -4.12
C GLY A 83 5.32 8.67 -4.82
N PHE A 84 4.68 7.78 -4.06
CA PHE A 84 3.60 6.93 -4.53
C PHE A 84 2.63 6.56 -3.41
N VAL A 85 1.40 6.21 -3.79
CA VAL A 85 0.33 5.80 -2.86
C VAL A 85 -0.37 4.56 -3.41
N GLU A 86 -0.53 3.55 -2.57
CA GLU A 86 -1.30 2.36 -2.90
C GLU A 86 -2.72 2.50 -2.31
N ILE A 87 -3.71 2.70 -3.18
CA ILE A 87 -5.13 2.75 -2.81
C ILE A 87 -5.67 1.33 -2.61
N GLY A 88 -6.79 1.20 -1.94
CA GLY A 88 -7.47 -0.09 -1.75
C GLY A 88 -7.15 -0.74 -0.39
N THR A 89 -7.45 -2.00 -0.24
CA THR A 89 -7.82 -3.00 -1.26
C THR A 89 -9.21 -2.69 -1.79
N VAL A 90 -9.31 -2.63 -3.11
CA VAL A 90 -10.54 -2.41 -3.85
C VAL A 90 -11.16 -3.75 -4.24
N THR A 91 -12.47 -3.88 -4.10
CA THR A 91 -13.25 -5.04 -4.53
C THR A 91 -14.33 -4.62 -5.54
N PRO A 92 -14.85 -5.54 -6.39
CA PRO A 92 -15.88 -5.20 -7.37
C PRO A 92 -17.09 -4.50 -6.75
N LEU A 93 -17.65 -5.12 -5.72
CA LEU A 93 -18.79 -4.59 -4.98
C LEU A 93 -18.33 -3.85 -3.72
N PRO A 94 -19.07 -2.81 -3.28
CA PRO A 94 -18.81 -2.19 -1.98
C PRO A 94 -19.03 -3.21 -0.86
N GLN A 95 -18.24 -3.08 0.21
CA GLN A 95 -18.44 -3.88 1.41
C GLN A 95 -18.05 -3.11 2.67
N ALA A 96 -18.84 -3.32 3.74
CA ALA A 96 -18.67 -2.63 5.02
C ALA A 96 -17.39 -3.07 5.77
N GLY A 97 -16.89 -4.28 5.46
CA GLY A 97 -15.81 -4.91 6.22
C GLY A 97 -16.33 -5.61 7.48
N ASN A 98 -15.42 -5.90 8.40
CA ASN A 98 -15.75 -6.55 9.67
C ASN A 98 -16.31 -5.55 10.69
N ASP A 99 -16.95 -6.06 11.76
CA ASP A 99 -17.58 -5.27 12.80
C ASP A 99 -16.57 -4.40 13.58
N LYS A 100 -17.03 -3.25 14.05
CA LYS A 100 -16.28 -2.34 14.90
C LYS A 100 -16.40 -2.74 16.37
N PRO A 101 -15.36 -2.47 17.21
CA PRO A 101 -14.06 -1.90 16.89
C PRO A 101 -13.17 -2.89 16.13
N ARG A 102 -12.40 -2.41 15.16
CA ARG A 102 -11.59 -3.23 14.25
C ARG A 102 -10.19 -2.67 13.98
N LEU A 103 -9.80 -1.64 14.72
CA LEU A 103 -8.47 -1.04 14.66
C LEU A 103 -8.02 -0.66 16.07
N PHE A 104 -6.92 -1.26 16.53
CA PHE A 104 -6.41 -1.14 17.90
C PHE A 104 -4.97 -0.65 17.88
N ARG A 105 -4.65 0.30 18.77
CA ARG A 105 -3.30 0.82 18.95
C ARG A 105 -2.58 0.08 20.05
N LEU A 106 -1.31 -0.20 19.87
CA LEU A 106 -0.38 -0.72 20.85
C LEU A 106 0.76 0.30 21.01
N PRO A 107 0.57 1.38 21.78
CA PRO A 107 1.52 2.49 21.80
C PRO A 107 2.91 2.13 22.30
N LYS A 108 3.03 1.25 23.30
CA LYS A 108 4.32 0.78 23.85
C LYS A 108 5.15 0.04 22.78
N ASP A 109 4.48 -0.72 21.92
CA ASP A 109 5.10 -1.50 20.86
C ASP A 109 5.23 -0.74 19.54
N LYS A 110 4.76 0.52 19.48
CA LYS A 110 4.62 1.29 18.24
C LYS A 110 3.94 0.45 17.14
N ALA A 111 2.83 -0.19 17.49
CA ALA A 111 2.15 -1.16 16.66
C ALA A 111 0.64 -0.87 16.55
N LEU A 112 0.01 -1.55 15.58
CA LEU A 112 -1.44 -1.57 15.38
C LEU A 112 -1.89 -2.98 15.10
N ILE A 113 -3.05 -3.35 15.64
CA ILE A 113 -3.79 -4.55 15.20
C ILE A 113 -5.01 -4.06 14.42
N ASN A 114 -5.25 -4.66 13.25
CA ASN A 114 -6.42 -4.37 12.46
C ASN A 114 -7.12 -5.65 11.97
N ARG A 115 -8.46 -5.60 11.93
CA ARG A 115 -9.32 -6.62 11.32
C ARG A 115 -10.36 -5.99 10.40
N MET A 116 -9.88 -5.12 9.48
CA MET A 116 -10.74 -4.25 8.66
C MET A 116 -11.62 -5.01 7.66
N GLY A 117 -11.13 -6.08 7.00
CA GLY A 117 -11.89 -6.94 6.10
C GLY A 117 -12.23 -6.31 4.75
N PHE A 118 -11.28 -5.57 4.15
CA PHE A 118 -11.44 -4.93 2.84
C PHE A 118 -12.65 -4.01 2.69
N ASN A 119 -13.01 -3.27 3.77
CA ASN A 119 -14.06 -2.26 3.66
C ASN A 119 -13.70 -1.21 2.60
N ASN A 120 -14.55 -1.04 1.60
CA ASN A 120 -14.37 -0.07 0.51
C ASN A 120 -15.71 0.23 -0.17
N ASP A 121 -15.73 1.30 -0.98
CA ASP A 121 -16.93 1.82 -1.64
C ASP A 121 -17.24 1.10 -2.98
N GLY A 122 -16.46 0.07 -3.34
CA GLY A 122 -16.57 -0.65 -4.61
C GLY A 122 -15.83 0.03 -5.77
N VAL A 123 -15.41 -0.79 -6.74
CA VAL A 123 -14.52 -0.35 -7.81
C VAL A 123 -15.08 0.79 -8.66
N LYS A 124 -16.37 0.79 -8.96
CA LYS A 124 -16.99 1.83 -9.82
C LYS A 124 -16.91 3.23 -9.20
N ILE A 125 -17.22 3.32 -7.89
CA ILE A 125 -17.15 4.60 -7.15
C ILE A 125 -15.70 5.07 -7.02
N ILE A 126 -14.77 4.15 -6.79
CA ILE A 126 -13.36 4.47 -6.67
C ILE A 126 -12.78 4.91 -8.02
N ALA A 127 -13.12 4.23 -9.11
CA ALA A 127 -12.72 4.61 -10.47
C ALA A 127 -13.21 6.03 -10.82
N GLU A 128 -14.46 6.38 -10.47
CA GLU A 128 -14.98 7.72 -10.69
C GLU A 128 -14.22 8.80 -9.91
N ARG A 129 -13.82 8.53 -8.64
CA ARG A 129 -12.98 9.47 -7.87
C ARG A 129 -11.60 9.65 -8.49
N LEU A 130 -10.98 8.56 -8.95
CA LEU A 130 -9.71 8.62 -9.66
C LEU A 130 -9.84 9.41 -10.96
N ARG A 131 -10.92 9.23 -11.70
CA ARG A 131 -11.22 10.01 -12.91
C ARG A 131 -11.31 11.50 -12.59
N GLN A 132 -12.05 11.88 -11.53
CA GLN A 132 -12.18 13.27 -11.09
C GLN A 132 -10.83 13.85 -10.64
N TRP A 133 -10.03 13.07 -9.92
CA TRP A 133 -8.68 13.48 -9.51
C TRP A 133 -7.77 13.72 -10.72
N ALA A 134 -7.79 12.84 -11.70
CA ALA A 134 -7.00 12.96 -12.92
C ALA A 134 -7.43 14.18 -13.76
N MET A 135 -8.73 14.45 -13.88
CA MET A 135 -9.25 15.64 -14.56
C MET A 135 -8.81 16.93 -13.86
N GLY A 136 -8.91 16.99 -12.53
CA GLY A 136 -8.51 18.14 -11.73
C GLY A 136 -7.02 18.45 -11.79
N ASN A 137 -6.19 17.49 -12.17
CA ASN A 137 -4.74 17.64 -12.33
C ASN A 137 -4.27 17.77 -13.79
N GLY A 138 -5.21 17.96 -14.75
CA GLY A 138 -4.88 18.11 -16.17
C GLY A 138 -4.30 16.83 -16.83
N GLN A 139 -4.59 15.67 -16.29
CA GLN A 139 -4.00 14.39 -16.69
C GLN A 139 -4.79 13.65 -17.80
N TYR A 140 -5.95 14.17 -18.21
CA TYR A 140 -6.65 13.63 -19.36
C TYR A 140 -6.15 14.29 -20.65
N PRO A 141 -5.79 13.51 -21.67
CA PRO A 141 -5.59 14.07 -22.99
C PRO A 141 -6.93 14.67 -23.46
N THR A 142 -6.94 15.96 -23.74
CA THR A 142 -7.89 16.51 -24.70
C THR A 142 -7.62 15.79 -26.01
N SER A 143 -8.65 15.48 -26.77
CA SER A 143 -8.70 14.58 -27.94
C SER A 143 -7.59 14.70 -28.99
N ASN A 144 -6.61 15.60 -28.86
CA ASN A 144 -5.57 15.88 -29.85
C ASN A 144 -4.15 16.12 -29.26
N SER A 145 -3.90 15.80 -27.98
CA SER A 145 -2.54 15.95 -27.44
C SER A 145 -1.91 14.58 -27.17
N PRO A 146 -0.66 14.33 -27.57
CA PRO A 146 0.07 13.15 -27.14
C PRO A 146 0.17 13.18 -25.62
N VAL A 147 0.12 12.00 -25.00
CA VAL A 147 0.28 11.82 -23.54
C VAL A 147 1.57 12.49 -23.10
N THR A 148 1.47 13.71 -22.59
CA THR A 148 2.61 14.40 -22.00
C THR A 148 2.81 13.81 -20.62
N ILE A 149 3.93 13.12 -20.44
CA ILE A 149 4.38 12.63 -19.12
C ILE A 149 4.66 13.88 -18.28
N HIS A 150 3.79 14.16 -17.31
CA HIS A 150 3.99 15.30 -16.42
C HIS A 150 4.98 14.95 -15.31
N HIS A 151 6.07 15.69 -15.22
CA HIS A 151 7.22 15.56 -14.34
C HIS A 151 6.97 15.83 -12.84
N SER A 152 5.80 15.61 -12.28
CA SER A 152 5.57 15.71 -10.82
C SER A 152 4.27 15.06 -10.38
N ARG A 153 3.96 13.89 -10.93
CA ARG A 153 2.72 13.19 -10.63
C ARG A 153 2.91 12.20 -9.49
N LEU A 154 2.00 12.23 -8.52
CA LEU A 154 1.86 11.14 -7.55
C LEU A 154 1.57 9.82 -8.29
N ILE A 155 2.43 8.83 -8.12
CA ILE A 155 2.21 7.49 -8.69
C ILE A 155 1.16 6.75 -7.86
N ILE A 156 0.17 6.16 -8.51
CA ILE A 156 -0.95 5.48 -7.86
C ILE A 156 -0.90 3.99 -8.14
N GLY A 157 -0.74 3.19 -7.09
CA GLY A 157 -0.92 1.75 -7.14
C GLY A 157 -2.36 1.36 -6.83
N GLY A 158 -2.95 0.51 -7.67
CA GLY A 158 -4.26 -0.09 -7.44
C GLY A 158 -4.14 -1.43 -6.74
N ASN A 159 -4.33 -1.48 -5.42
CA ASN A 159 -4.39 -2.73 -4.67
C ASN A 159 -5.78 -3.34 -4.81
N ILE A 160 -5.87 -4.52 -5.41
CA ILE A 160 -7.13 -5.18 -5.78
C ILE A 160 -7.28 -6.52 -5.06
N GLY A 161 -8.52 -6.90 -4.79
CA GLY A 161 -8.86 -8.14 -4.11
C GLY A 161 -10.28 -8.60 -4.40
N LYS A 162 -10.62 -9.81 -3.93
CA LYS A 162 -11.97 -10.35 -4.07
C LYS A 162 -12.92 -9.86 -2.97
N ASN A 163 -14.20 -9.81 -3.26
CA ASN A 163 -15.24 -9.65 -2.26
C ASN A 163 -15.27 -10.84 -1.27
N LYS A 164 -15.72 -10.58 -0.05
CA LYS A 164 -15.85 -11.63 0.98
C LYS A 164 -16.80 -12.76 0.55
N VAL A 165 -17.86 -12.40 -0.17
CA VAL A 165 -18.90 -13.33 -0.64
C VAL A 165 -18.49 -14.16 -1.85
N THR A 166 -17.46 -13.77 -2.58
CA THR A 166 -16.98 -14.49 -3.77
C THR A 166 -16.20 -15.73 -3.33
N PRO A 167 -16.53 -16.94 -3.80
CA PRO A 167 -15.74 -18.15 -3.54
C PRO A 167 -14.31 -18.06 -4.11
N ASN A 168 -13.37 -18.84 -3.57
CA ASN A 168 -11.97 -18.79 -4.00
C ASN A 168 -11.78 -19.26 -5.45
N GLU A 169 -12.56 -20.23 -5.91
CA GLU A 169 -12.55 -20.72 -7.31
C GLU A 169 -12.92 -19.64 -8.33
N ASP A 170 -13.73 -18.65 -7.92
CA ASP A 170 -14.20 -17.53 -8.72
C ASP A 170 -13.44 -16.22 -8.45
N ALA A 171 -12.47 -16.24 -7.55
CA ALA A 171 -11.71 -15.06 -7.14
C ALA A 171 -11.13 -14.28 -8.34
N TRP A 172 -10.61 -14.99 -9.35
CA TRP A 172 -10.03 -14.39 -10.55
C TRP A 172 -10.97 -13.42 -11.28
N LYS A 173 -12.30 -13.65 -11.23
CA LYS A 173 -13.32 -12.75 -11.82
C LYS A 173 -13.33 -11.39 -11.12
N ASP A 174 -13.22 -11.37 -9.79
CA ASP A 174 -13.19 -10.16 -9.01
C ASP A 174 -11.92 -9.33 -9.29
N TYR A 175 -10.77 -10.00 -9.39
CA TYR A 175 -9.52 -9.33 -9.78
C TYR A 175 -9.61 -8.76 -11.20
N GLU A 176 -10.20 -9.49 -12.15
CA GLU A 176 -10.43 -9.04 -13.53
C GLU A 176 -11.30 -7.78 -13.56
N ILE A 177 -12.43 -7.77 -12.85
CA ILE A 177 -13.34 -6.61 -12.80
C ILE A 177 -12.60 -5.39 -12.27
N CYS A 178 -11.91 -5.54 -11.13
CA CYS A 178 -11.15 -4.43 -10.55
C CYS A 178 -10.04 -3.95 -11.48
N PHE A 179 -9.32 -4.87 -12.11
CA PHE A 179 -8.26 -4.56 -13.06
C PHE A 179 -8.76 -3.74 -14.25
N LYS A 180 -9.85 -4.19 -14.88
CA LYS A 180 -10.44 -3.51 -16.05
C LYS A 180 -10.94 -2.10 -15.73
N GLU A 181 -11.67 -1.96 -14.62
CA GLU A 181 -12.26 -0.68 -14.20
C GLU A 181 -11.20 0.36 -13.78
N LEU A 182 -10.12 -0.08 -13.13
CA LEU A 182 -9.09 0.83 -12.64
C LEU A 182 -7.97 1.09 -13.64
N HIS A 183 -7.86 0.30 -14.72
CA HIS A 183 -6.70 0.28 -15.61
C HIS A 183 -6.31 1.67 -16.16
N HIS A 184 -7.27 2.53 -16.46
CA HIS A 184 -7.00 3.86 -16.99
C HIS A 184 -6.50 4.87 -15.94
N TYR A 185 -6.67 4.56 -14.65
CA TYR A 185 -6.55 5.54 -13.56
C TYR A 185 -5.41 5.26 -12.61
N VAL A 186 -4.84 4.06 -12.60
CA VAL A 186 -3.70 3.69 -11.75
C VAL A 186 -2.46 3.44 -12.59
N ASP A 187 -1.29 3.52 -11.99
CA ASP A 187 0.00 3.38 -12.68
C ASP A 187 0.53 1.95 -12.62
N TYR A 188 0.20 1.20 -11.57
CA TYR A 188 0.51 -0.22 -11.40
C TYR A 188 -0.57 -0.91 -10.58
N PHE A 189 -0.59 -2.23 -10.60
CA PHE A 189 -1.52 -3.05 -9.83
C PHE A 189 -0.82 -3.90 -8.78
N VAL A 190 -1.52 -4.14 -7.68
CA VAL A 190 -1.09 -5.07 -6.64
C VAL A 190 -2.19 -6.09 -6.38
N VAL A 191 -1.92 -7.35 -6.69
CA VAL A 191 -2.80 -8.48 -6.38
C VAL A 191 -2.66 -8.80 -4.89
N ASN A 192 -3.74 -8.62 -4.12
CA ASN A 192 -3.72 -8.82 -2.67
C ASN A 192 -4.45 -10.11 -2.28
N VAL A 193 -3.68 -11.15 -2.03
CA VAL A 193 -4.15 -12.46 -1.55
C VAL A 193 -3.70 -12.75 -0.12
N SER A 194 -3.10 -11.76 0.57
CA SER A 194 -2.33 -11.98 1.80
C SER A 194 -2.97 -11.44 3.08
N SER A 195 -4.18 -10.85 3.00
CA SER A 195 -4.86 -10.32 4.18
C SER A 195 -5.32 -11.43 5.12
N PRO A 196 -5.01 -11.34 6.44
CA PRO A 196 -5.52 -12.31 7.41
C PRO A 196 -6.98 -12.04 7.81
N ASN A 197 -7.57 -10.94 7.32
CA ASN A 197 -8.85 -10.43 7.80
C ASN A 197 -10.04 -10.81 6.90
N THR A 198 -9.79 -11.59 5.85
CA THR A 198 -10.81 -12.15 4.96
C THR A 198 -10.67 -13.67 5.00
N PRO A 199 -11.72 -14.40 5.45
CA PRO A 199 -11.66 -15.86 5.55
C PRO A 199 -11.28 -16.52 4.24
N GLY A 200 -10.39 -17.52 4.30
CA GLY A 200 -9.92 -18.31 3.16
C GLY A 200 -9.04 -17.56 2.14
N LEU A 201 -8.89 -16.24 2.25
CA LEU A 201 -8.15 -15.46 1.25
C LEU A 201 -6.69 -15.92 1.09
N ARG A 202 -6.03 -16.30 2.20
CA ARG A 202 -4.64 -16.72 2.18
C ARG A 202 -4.40 -18.07 1.50
N GLU A 203 -5.44 -18.87 1.31
CA GLU A 203 -5.40 -20.10 0.50
C GLU A 203 -5.09 -19.77 -0.97
N LEU A 204 -5.47 -18.58 -1.44
CA LEU A 204 -5.12 -18.09 -2.78
C LEU A 204 -3.62 -17.84 -2.97
N GLN A 205 -2.79 -17.90 -1.91
CA GLN A 205 -1.33 -17.83 -2.03
C GLN A 205 -0.71 -19.17 -2.49
N GLU A 206 -1.49 -20.23 -2.58
CA GLU A 206 -1.06 -21.50 -3.20
C GLU A 206 -0.73 -21.28 -4.68
N LYS A 207 0.34 -21.95 -5.14
CA LYS A 207 0.98 -21.70 -6.45
C LYS A 207 0.00 -21.71 -7.62
N GLU A 208 -0.89 -22.71 -7.69
CA GLU A 208 -1.84 -22.81 -8.81
C GLU A 208 -2.94 -21.74 -8.78
N SER A 209 -3.43 -21.39 -7.61
CA SER A 209 -4.40 -20.29 -7.44
C SER A 209 -3.80 -18.95 -7.84
N LEU A 210 -2.56 -18.68 -7.43
CA LEU A 210 -1.81 -17.49 -7.84
C LEU A 210 -1.57 -17.47 -9.33
N ARG A 211 -1.11 -18.58 -9.92
CA ARG A 211 -0.88 -18.73 -11.35
C ARG A 211 -2.12 -18.37 -12.15
N LYS A 212 -3.27 -18.93 -11.77
CA LYS A 212 -4.56 -18.66 -12.43
C LYS A 212 -4.89 -17.17 -12.43
N ILE A 213 -4.82 -16.52 -11.28
CA ILE A 213 -5.17 -15.10 -11.14
C ILE A 213 -4.19 -14.23 -11.93
N VAL A 214 -2.88 -14.38 -11.71
CA VAL A 214 -1.88 -13.47 -12.28
C VAL A 214 -1.76 -13.65 -13.78
N ARG A 215 -1.71 -14.89 -14.30
CA ARG A 215 -1.67 -15.17 -15.75
C ARG A 215 -2.91 -14.61 -16.46
N HIS A 216 -4.08 -14.72 -15.83
CA HIS A 216 -5.30 -14.14 -16.38
C HIS A 216 -5.20 -12.62 -16.51
N LEU A 217 -4.71 -11.94 -15.47
CA LEU A 217 -4.52 -10.48 -15.51
C LEU A 217 -3.43 -10.08 -16.52
N GLN A 218 -2.32 -10.82 -16.61
CA GLN A 218 -1.28 -10.57 -17.61
C GLN A 218 -1.81 -10.71 -19.05
N MET A 219 -2.67 -11.72 -19.33
CA MET A 219 -3.30 -11.88 -20.64
C MET A 219 -4.15 -10.65 -21.00
N ILE A 220 -4.96 -10.16 -20.08
CA ILE A 220 -5.78 -8.95 -20.29
C ILE A 220 -4.89 -7.72 -20.47
N ASN A 221 -3.83 -7.60 -19.66
CA ASN A 221 -2.89 -6.48 -19.68
C ASN A 221 -2.14 -6.38 -21.02
N ASN A 222 -1.70 -7.50 -21.56
CA ASN A 222 -1.01 -7.57 -22.85
C ASN A 222 -1.89 -7.15 -24.04
N GLY A 223 -3.20 -7.22 -23.89
CA GLY A 223 -4.17 -6.72 -24.87
C GLY A 223 -4.46 -5.21 -24.76
N LYS A 224 -3.83 -4.50 -23.82
CA LYS A 224 -4.01 -3.06 -23.64
C LYS A 224 -2.98 -2.25 -24.43
N ALA A 225 -3.34 -1.03 -24.86
CA ALA A 225 -2.43 -0.11 -25.54
C ALA A 225 -1.18 0.22 -24.70
N VAL A 226 -1.34 0.30 -23.39
CA VAL A 226 -0.25 0.49 -22.42
C VAL A 226 -0.41 -0.57 -21.33
N ALA A 227 0.49 -1.55 -21.31
CA ALA A 227 0.55 -2.53 -20.24
C ALA A 227 1.06 -1.87 -18.94
N LYS A 228 0.49 -2.26 -17.80
CA LYS A 228 0.85 -1.74 -16.48
C LYS A 228 1.50 -2.81 -15.63
N PRO A 229 2.46 -2.47 -14.77
CA PRO A 229 3.09 -3.43 -13.88
C PRO A 229 2.05 -4.11 -12.98
N ILE A 230 2.17 -5.43 -12.82
CA ILE A 230 1.34 -6.25 -11.93
C ILE A 230 2.25 -6.85 -10.87
N LEU A 231 2.02 -6.48 -9.62
CA LEU A 231 2.76 -6.94 -8.45
C LEU A 231 1.90 -7.88 -7.61
N LEU A 232 2.55 -8.72 -6.82
CA LEU A 232 1.90 -9.60 -5.85
C LEU A 232 2.26 -9.19 -4.42
N LYS A 233 1.27 -9.02 -3.54
CA LYS A 233 1.49 -8.75 -2.11
C LYS A 233 1.42 -10.02 -1.29
N ILE A 234 2.49 -10.32 -0.57
CA ILE A 234 2.67 -11.55 0.19
C ILE A 234 2.50 -11.34 1.70
N ALA A 235 2.12 -12.41 2.41
CA ALA A 235 2.05 -12.43 3.86
C ALA A 235 3.46 -12.63 4.48
N PRO A 236 3.72 -12.08 5.67
CA PRO A 236 4.97 -12.33 6.38
C PRO A 236 5.01 -13.72 7.04
N ASP A 237 3.85 -14.36 7.16
CA ASP A 237 3.65 -15.61 7.88
C ASP A 237 3.87 -16.87 7.00
N LEU A 238 4.30 -16.68 5.74
CA LEU A 238 4.64 -17.78 4.84
C LEU A 238 5.82 -18.58 5.40
N THR A 239 5.74 -19.92 5.27
CA THR A 239 6.88 -20.80 5.50
C THR A 239 7.95 -20.56 4.44
N LYS A 240 9.14 -21.12 4.64
CA LYS A 240 10.21 -20.99 3.65
C LYS A 240 9.83 -21.65 2.33
N GLU A 241 9.21 -22.82 2.38
CA GLU A 241 8.75 -23.57 1.22
C GLU A 241 7.67 -22.79 0.45
N GLN A 242 6.69 -22.21 1.15
CA GLN A 242 5.66 -21.36 0.54
C GLN A 242 6.26 -20.10 -0.10
N LEU A 243 7.28 -19.51 0.54
CA LEU A 243 7.97 -18.35 -0.02
C LEU A 243 8.77 -18.73 -1.27
N ASP A 244 9.43 -19.90 -1.26
CA ASP A 244 10.11 -20.45 -2.45
C ASP A 244 9.12 -20.68 -3.60
N ASP A 245 7.95 -21.27 -3.35
CA ASP A 245 6.89 -21.47 -4.34
C ASP A 245 6.42 -20.15 -4.98
N VAL A 246 6.26 -19.10 -4.16
CA VAL A 246 5.89 -17.76 -4.65
C VAL A 246 7.00 -17.16 -5.51
N ILE A 247 8.26 -17.28 -5.10
CA ILE A 247 9.41 -16.77 -5.83
C ILE A 247 9.56 -17.50 -7.16
N ASP A 248 9.52 -18.82 -7.15
CA ASP A 248 9.62 -19.65 -8.38
C ASP A 248 8.52 -19.32 -9.37
N LEU A 249 7.28 -19.17 -8.87
CA LEU A 249 6.18 -18.75 -9.71
C LEU A 249 6.39 -17.33 -10.27
N ALA A 250 6.82 -16.39 -9.44
CA ALA A 250 7.05 -15.00 -9.86
C ALA A 250 8.12 -14.92 -10.98
N MET A 251 9.19 -15.72 -10.87
CA MET A 251 10.23 -15.84 -11.90
C MET A 251 9.68 -16.50 -13.17
N GLU A 252 8.97 -17.62 -13.04
CA GLU A 252 8.36 -18.38 -14.15
C GLU A 252 7.42 -17.52 -15.00
N ILE A 253 6.53 -16.76 -14.34
CA ILE A 253 5.53 -15.93 -15.04
C ILE A 253 6.04 -14.52 -15.35
N LYS A 254 7.29 -14.20 -15.03
CA LYS A 254 7.89 -12.87 -15.18
C LYS A 254 7.02 -11.78 -14.54
N LEU A 255 6.72 -11.95 -13.25
CA LEU A 255 5.97 -10.98 -12.48
C LEU A 255 6.77 -9.68 -12.37
N ASP A 256 6.09 -8.52 -12.47
CA ASP A 256 6.76 -7.21 -12.49
C ASP A 256 7.32 -6.80 -11.12
N GLY A 257 6.87 -7.41 -10.03
CA GLY A 257 7.40 -7.13 -8.68
C GLY A 257 6.63 -7.80 -7.56
N LEU A 258 7.19 -7.68 -6.34
CA LEU A 258 6.58 -8.17 -5.11
C LEU A 258 6.40 -7.03 -4.09
N VAL A 259 5.33 -7.09 -3.30
CA VAL A 259 5.15 -6.23 -2.12
C VAL A 259 5.34 -7.07 -0.86
N ALA A 260 6.44 -6.87 -0.16
CA ALA A 260 6.85 -7.61 1.02
C ALA A 260 6.94 -6.69 2.25
N THR A 261 5.97 -6.70 3.19
CA THR A 261 4.90 -7.70 3.36
C THR A 261 3.56 -7.05 3.75
N ASN A 262 2.51 -7.90 3.86
CA ASN A 262 1.27 -7.57 4.57
C ASN A 262 1.51 -7.60 6.10
N THR A 263 0.44 -7.55 6.88
CA THR A 263 0.44 -7.67 8.36
C THR A 263 0.58 -9.14 8.79
N THR A 264 1.16 -9.36 9.99
CA THR A 264 1.34 -10.71 10.57
C THR A 264 0.22 -11.09 11.53
N ILE A 265 -0.04 -12.37 11.68
CA ILE A 265 -0.84 -12.94 12.77
C ILE A 265 0.01 -13.30 13.99
N ASP A 266 1.33 -13.29 13.85
CA ASP A 266 2.26 -13.51 14.94
C ASP A 266 2.19 -12.38 15.97
N ARG A 267 2.35 -12.72 17.25
CA ARG A 267 2.31 -11.82 18.39
C ARG A 267 3.59 -11.83 19.20
N ASP A 268 4.60 -12.57 18.74
CA ASP A 268 5.89 -12.64 19.40
C ASP A 268 6.56 -11.26 19.47
N GLY A 269 7.19 -10.98 20.60
CA GLY A 269 7.86 -9.70 20.83
C GLY A 269 6.95 -8.53 21.23
N LEU A 270 5.63 -8.75 21.42
CA LEU A 270 4.75 -7.75 22.04
C LEU A 270 5.00 -7.65 23.55
N ASN A 271 4.89 -6.42 24.09
CA ASN A 271 4.89 -6.20 25.52
C ASN A 271 3.71 -6.92 26.20
N HIS A 272 3.99 -7.93 27.01
CA HIS A 272 2.95 -8.76 27.67
C HIS A 272 2.05 -8.00 28.66
N ASP A 273 2.39 -6.77 29.03
CA ASP A 273 1.52 -5.91 29.85
C ASP A 273 0.25 -5.46 29.11
N PHE A 274 0.14 -5.74 27.79
CA PHE A 274 -1.02 -5.36 26.99
C PHE A 274 -1.99 -6.53 26.80
N LYS A 275 -2.98 -6.62 27.69
CA LYS A 275 -4.14 -7.52 27.57
C LYS A 275 -4.89 -7.41 26.23
N ILE A 276 -4.76 -6.27 25.52
CA ILE A 276 -5.38 -6.04 24.21
C ILE A 276 -4.63 -6.78 23.10
N GLY A 277 -3.30 -6.73 23.07
CA GLY A 277 -2.50 -7.30 21.98
C GLY A 277 -2.63 -8.82 21.83
N THR A 278 -2.84 -9.53 22.94
CA THR A 278 -2.97 -11.01 22.94
C THR A 278 -4.41 -11.51 22.76
N ARG A 279 -5.42 -10.63 22.99
CA ARG A 279 -6.85 -10.97 22.88
C ARG A 279 -7.47 -10.61 21.54
N GLU A 280 -6.90 -9.61 20.84
CA GLU A 280 -7.49 -9.13 19.59
C GLU A 280 -6.97 -9.93 18.38
N THR A 281 -7.90 -10.47 17.62
CA THR A 281 -7.61 -11.10 16.33
C THR A 281 -7.33 -10.05 15.26
N GLY A 282 -6.66 -10.43 14.19
CA GLY A 282 -6.36 -9.56 13.04
C GLY A 282 -4.86 -9.42 12.75
N GLY A 283 -4.53 -8.59 11.79
CA GLY A 283 -3.15 -8.37 11.37
C GLY A 283 -2.42 -7.36 12.24
N LEU A 284 -1.26 -7.73 12.75
CA LEU A 284 -0.32 -6.87 13.48
C LEU A 284 0.61 -6.17 12.52
N SER A 285 0.79 -4.86 12.69
CA SER A 285 1.70 -4.00 11.92
C SER A 285 2.54 -3.12 12.85
N GLY A 286 3.57 -2.51 12.31
CA GLY A 286 4.43 -1.59 13.05
C GLY A 286 5.78 -2.20 13.43
N LYS A 287 6.38 -1.71 14.52
CA LYS A 287 7.75 -2.08 14.91
C LYS A 287 7.99 -3.59 15.06
N PRO A 288 7.05 -4.38 15.63
CA PRO A 288 7.25 -5.84 15.75
C PRO A 288 7.48 -6.55 14.42
N LEU A 289 6.91 -6.04 13.32
CA LEU A 289 7.06 -6.63 11.99
C LEU A 289 8.38 -6.29 11.29
N GLN A 290 9.17 -5.34 11.81
CA GLN A 290 10.34 -4.78 11.12
C GLN A 290 11.34 -5.86 10.71
N LYS A 291 11.82 -6.64 11.69
CA LYS A 291 12.87 -7.65 11.47
C LYS A 291 12.40 -8.69 10.45
N ARG A 292 11.22 -9.30 10.67
CA ARG A 292 10.68 -10.33 9.78
C ARG A 292 10.48 -9.84 8.35
N SER A 293 9.97 -8.62 8.16
CA SER A 293 9.79 -8.07 6.82
C SER A 293 11.13 -7.78 6.12
N THR A 294 12.17 -7.39 6.86
CA THR A 294 13.53 -7.21 6.30
C THR A 294 14.13 -8.55 5.87
N GLU A 295 14.00 -9.58 6.70
CA GLU A 295 14.48 -10.93 6.38
C GLU A 295 13.83 -11.47 5.09
N ILE A 296 12.53 -11.27 4.93
CA ILE A 296 11.80 -11.69 3.72
C ILE A 296 12.29 -10.93 2.49
N VAL A 297 12.44 -9.60 2.58
CA VAL A 297 12.97 -8.78 1.48
C VAL A 297 14.34 -9.28 1.05
N LYS A 298 15.26 -9.49 2.02
CA LYS A 298 16.60 -10.00 1.76
C LYS A 298 16.55 -11.38 1.09
N TYR A 299 15.74 -12.29 1.61
CA TYR A 299 15.60 -13.64 1.06
C TYR A 299 15.11 -13.63 -0.38
N ILE A 300 14.08 -12.81 -0.70
CA ILE A 300 13.59 -12.66 -2.08
C ILE A 300 14.69 -12.12 -2.98
N PHE A 301 15.38 -11.06 -2.55
CA PHE A 301 16.45 -10.44 -3.33
C PHE A 301 17.58 -11.41 -3.64
N GLU A 302 18.04 -12.18 -2.65
CA GLU A 302 19.10 -13.18 -2.82
C GLU A 302 18.68 -14.32 -3.77
N LYS A 303 17.46 -14.83 -3.63
CA LYS A 303 16.91 -15.92 -4.46
C LYS A 303 16.68 -15.49 -5.92
N THR A 304 16.20 -14.27 -6.14
CA THR A 304 15.95 -13.71 -7.47
C THR A 304 17.16 -13.01 -8.07
N LYS A 305 18.28 -12.90 -7.33
CA LYS A 305 19.47 -12.13 -7.71
C LYS A 305 19.13 -10.69 -8.11
N GLY A 306 18.07 -10.13 -7.48
CA GLY A 306 17.58 -8.79 -7.76
C GLY A 306 16.78 -8.63 -9.06
N GLU A 307 16.44 -9.71 -9.76
CA GLU A 307 15.67 -9.63 -11.00
C GLU A 307 14.22 -9.18 -10.79
N ILE A 308 13.63 -9.46 -9.59
CA ILE A 308 12.27 -9.03 -9.26
C ILE A 308 12.33 -7.79 -8.35
N PRO A 309 11.82 -6.63 -8.79
CA PRO A 309 11.70 -5.45 -7.94
C PRO A 309 10.82 -5.69 -6.72
N ILE A 310 11.23 -5.12 -5.57
CA ILE A 310 10.53 -5.32 -4.30
C ILE A 310 10.10 -3.98 -3.73
N ILE A 311 8.81 -3.82 -3.43
CA ILE A 311 8.29 -2.78 -2.56
C ILE A 311 8.30 -3.32 -1.12
N ALA A 312 9.20 -2.83 -0.27
CA ALA A 312 9.26 -3.27 1.12
C ALA A 312 8.25 -2.55 1.98
N SER A 313 7.51 -3.30 2.80
CA SER A 313 6.52 -2.78 3.73
C SER A 313 6.62 -3.51 5.07
N GLY A 314 6.55 -2.77 6.18
CA GLY A 314 6.59 -3.32 7.54
C GLY A 314 7.69 -2.72 8.40
N GLY A 315 7.29 -2.06 9.50
CA GLY A 315 8.18 -1.57 10.55
C GLY A 315 9.03 -0.35 10.22
N ILE A 316 8.67 0.46 9.22
CA ILE A 316 9.44 1.63 8.78
C ILE A 316 8.92 2.89 9.50
N PHE A 317 9.78 3.53 10.32
CA PHE A 317 9.50 4.74 11.10
C PHE A 317 10.53 5.84 10.84
N THR A 318 11.75 5.46 10.46
CA THR A 318 12.90 6.35 10.34
C THR A 318 13.63 6.13 9.02
N GLY A 319 14.58 7.03 8.69
CA GLY A 319 15.47 6.84 7.55
C GLY A 319 16.38 5.61 7.72
N ALA A 320 16.77 5.28 8.95
CA ALA A 320 17.56 4.08 9.22
C ALA A 320 16.75 2.80 8.91
N ASP A 321 15.47 2.77 9.32
CA ASP A 321 14.58 1.62 9.00
C ASP A 321 14.38 1.48 7.47
N ALA A 322 14.25 2.61 6.76
CA ALA A 322 14.13 2.59 5.30
C ALA A 322 15.46 2.14 4.64
N LYS A 323 16.60 2.64 5.14
CA LYS A 323 17.91 2.22 4.66
C LYS A 323 18.11 0.71 4.81
N GLU A 324 17.73 0.14 5.96
CA GLU A 324 17.77 -1.30 6.22
C GLU A 324 17.00 -2.10 5.14
N LYS A 325 15.85 -1.60 4.69
CA LYS A 325 15.08 -2.23 3.60
C LYS A 325 15.79 -2.12 2.26
N PHE A 326 16.37 -0.96 1.95
CA PHE A 326 17.12 -0.77 0.71
C PHE A 326 18.40 -1.63 0.69
N ASP A 327 19.13 -1.70 1.81
CA ASP A 327 20.30 -2.57 1.95
C ASP A 327 19.95 -4.06 1.82
N ALA A 328 18.71 -4.45 2.18
CA ALA A 328 18.18 -5.78 1.97
C ALA A 328 17.73 -6.07 0.53
N GLY A 329 17.79 -5.08 -0.37
CA GLY A 329 17.46 -5.23 -1.79
C GLY A 329 16.11 -4.66 -2.23
N ALA A 330 15.42 -3.88 -1.38
CA ALA A 330 14.18 -3.23 -1.78
C ALA A 330 14.41 -2.14 -2.83
N SER A 331 13.53 -2.06 -3.83
CA SER A 331 13.50 -0.98 -4.82
C SER A 331 12.78 0.26 -4.29
N LEU A 332 11.67 0.05 -3.60
CA LEU A 332 10.80 1.07 -2.99
C LEU A 332 10.43 0.66 -1.57
N VAL A 333 9.99 1.61 -0.75
CA VAL A 333 9.49 1.34 0.60
C VAL A 333 8.12 1.99 0.84
N GLN A 334 7.28 1.33 1.62
CA GLN A 334 5.98 1.83 2.05
C GLN A 334 5.92 2.02 3.55
N VAL A 335 5.52 3.20 4.00
CA VAL A 335 5.15 3.45 5.39
C VAL A 335 3.65 3.26 5.58
N TRP A 336 3.23 2.90 6.79
CA TRP A 336 1.83 2.85 7.21
C TRP A 336 1.73 3.21 8.70
N THR A 337 2.03 2.27 9.59
CA THR A 337 2.05 2.48 11.04
C THR A 337 3.04 3.58 11.43
N GLY A 338 4.21 3.63 10.79
CA GLY A 338 5.18 4.70 10.98
C GLY A 338 4.59 6.09 10.72
N PHE A 339 3.77 6.25 9.69
CA PHE A 339 3.10 7.53 9.40
C PHE A 339 2.17 7.96 10.55
N ILE A 340 1.43 7.04 11.17
CA ILE A 340 0.56 7.34 12.31
C ILE A 340 1.37 7.77 13.54
N TYR A 341 2.51 7.14 13.79
CA TYR A 341 3.33 7.43 14.98
C TYR A 341 4.26 8.64 14.82
N GLU A 342 4.85 8.84 13.64
CA GLU A 342 5.85 9.90 13.38
C GLU A 342 5.25 11.15 12.72
N GLY A 343 4.04 11.02 12.13
CA GLY A 343 3.25 12.15 11.61
C GLY A 343 3.60 12.57 10.19
N PRO A 344 3.05 13.73 9.75
CA PRO A 344 3.06 14.14 8.35
C PRO A 344 4.46 14.43 7.78
N ALA A 345 5.44 14.68 8.62
CA ALA A 345 6.83 14.93 8.19
C ALA A 345 7.65 13.65 7.92
N ILE A 346 7.04 12.45 8.01
CA ILE A 346 7.79 11.18 7.94
C ILE A 346 8.54 11.04 6.62
N VAL A 347 7.90 11.33 5.48
CA VAL A 347 8.52 11.22 4.15
C VAL A 347 9.75 12.10 4.05
N LYS A 348 9.59 13.40 4.39
CA LYS A 348 10.70 14.37 4.39
C LYS A 348 11.85 13.95 5.28
N LYS A 349 11.56 13.41 6.48
CA LYS A 349 12.59 12.93 7.42
C LYS A 349 13.32 11.70 6.89
N ILE A 350 12.60 10.73 6.32
CA ILE A 350 13.20 9.54 5.73
C ILE A 350 14.12 9.94 4.58
N CYS A 351 13.63 10.71 3.60
CA CYS A 351 14.40 11.15 2.44
C CYS A 351 15.65 11.95 2.85
N LYS A 352 15.56 12.80 3.89
CA LYS A 352 16.73 13.54 4.40
C LYS A 352 17.84 12.64 4.92
N ASN A 353 17.47 11.50 5.52
CA ASN A 353 18.43 10.58 6.16
C ASN A 353 18.89 9.45 5.21
N LEU A 354 18.41 9.41 3.98
CA LEU A 354 18.86 8.50 2.93
C LEU A 354 19.93 9.12 2.02
N LYS A 355 20.19 10.42 2.17
CA LYS A 355 21.29 11.15 1.55
C LYS A 355 22.56 10.95 2.37
#